data_21b20b9ba65d4aa30787e55f6ca390c1
#
_entry.id   21b20b9ba65d4aa30787e55f6ca390c1
#
_cell.length_a   1.000
_cell.length_b   1.000
_cell.length_c   1.000
_cell.angle_alpha   90.00
_cell.angle_beta   90.00
_cell.angle_gamma   90.00
#
_symmetry.space_group_name_H-M   'P 1'
#
loop_
_entity.id
_entity.type
_entity.pdbx_description
1 polymer ?
#
loop_
_entity_poly.entity_id
_entity_poly.type
_entity_poly.pdbx_seq_one_letter_code
_entity_poly.pdbx_strand_id
1 'polypeptide(L)'
;VEMIIRSILTGSAWRDYQKGCREICGVKLPDGMRENERFPEPIITPTTKADEGHDMNISKEEIIAQGIVSAEDYAVMEDYTRRIFARGQEIAAKQGLILVDTKYEFGKRDGKVYLIDEIHTPDSSRYFYADGYEEKFEKGQLSKEFVRQWLIEHNFMNEPGQTMPEITDEYAESVSDRYIELYEHITGEKFDKAAEEGDIAARIEKNVSEWLAAHK
;
A
#
# COMPACT_ATOMS: atom_id res chain seq x y z
N VAL A 1 -2.82 -14.32 3.86
CA VAL A 1 -2.21 -13.71 2.68
C VAL A 1 -2.57 -12.23 2.59
N GLU A 2 -1.69 -11.43 2.05
CA GLU A 2 -1.96 -10.06 1.67
C GLU A 2 -2.35 -10.00 0.20
N MET A 3 -3.42 -9.28 -0.11
CA MET A 3 -3.89 -9.08 -1.48
C MET A 3 -3.34 -7.76 -2.01
N ILE A 4 -2.23 -7.82 -2.75
CA ILE A 4 -1.63 -6.62 -3.35
C ILE A 4 -2.20 -6.44 -4.74
N ILE A 5 -2.78 -5.27 -5.03
CA ILE A 5 -3.27 -4.89 -6.35
C ILE A 5 -2.46 -3.71 -6.90
N ARG A 6 -2.09 -3.78 -8.18
CA ARG A 6 -1.20 -2.83 -8.84
C ARG A 6 -1.78 -2.37 -10.18
N SER A 7 -1.89 -1.07 -10.38
CA SER A 7 -2.26 -0.48 -11.67
C SER A 7 -1.05 0.02 -12.46
N ILE A 8 0.11 0.14 -11.82
CA ILE A 8 1.33 0.72 -12.39
C ILE A 8 2.53 -0.16 -12.01
N LEU A 9 3.43 -0.36 -12.96
CA LEU A 9 4.67 -1.12 -12.77
C LEU A 9 5.71 -0.28 -12.03
N THR A 10 5.78 -0.43 -10.71
CA THR A 10 6.72 0.31 -9.85
C THR A 10 7.15 -0.52 -8.63
N GLY A 11 8.02 0.00 -7.80
CA GLY A 11 8.44 -0.60 -6.54
C GLY A 11 9.07 -1.99 -6.72
N SER A 12 8.62 -2.99 -5.92
CA SER A 12 9.15 -4.36 -6.01
C SER A 12 8.90 -5.00 -7.38
N ALA A 13 7.71 -4.80 -7.94
CA ALA A 13 7.36 -5.35 -9.26
C ALA A 13 8.30 -4.82 -10.37
N TRP A 14 8.64 -3.54 -10.33
CA TRP A 14 9.63 -2.96 -11.25
C TRP A 14 11.02 -3.55 -11.05
N ARG A 15 11.48 -3.67 -9.80
CA ARG A 15 12.80 -4.27 -9.51
C ARG A 15 12.92 -5.70 -10.03
N ASP A 16 11.85 -6.49 -9.90
CA ASP A 16 11.82 -7.86 -10.42
C ASP A 16 11.77 -7.87 -11.96
N TYR A 17 10.99 -6.96 -12.54
CA TYR A 17 10.91 -6.79 -13.99
C TYR A 17 12.26 -6.41 -14.61
N GLN A 18 13.04 -5.51 -13.99
CA GLN A 18 14.39 -5.15 -14.39
C GLN A 18 15.36 -6.34 -14.36
N LYS A 19 15.18 -7.28 -13.42
CA LYS A 19 15.97 -8.52 -13.35
C LYS A 19 15.54 -9.58 -14.38
N GLY A 20 14.60 -9.26 -15.25
CA GLY A 20 14.11 -10.14 -16.31
C GLY A 20 12.86 -10.93 -15.95
N CYS A 21 12.26 -10.74 -14.77
CA CYS A 21 11.01 -11.38 -14.42
C CYS A 21 9.89 -10.88 -15.34
N ARG A 22 9.11 -11.80 -15.91
CA ARG A 22 7.96 -11.52 -16.80
C ARG A 22 6.68 -12.18 -16.31
N GLU A 23 6.74 -12.72 -15.10
CA GLU A 23 5.58 -13.31 -14.44
C GLU A 23 5.69 -13.09 -12.93
N ILE A 24 4.66 -12.53 -12.29
CA ILE A 24 4.60 -12.33 -10.84
C ILE A 24 3.29 -12.97 -10.34
N CYS A 25 3.38 -13.89 -9.38
CA CYS A 25 2.22 -14.58 -8.79
C CYS A 25 1.32 -15.24 -9.84
N GLY A 26 1.89 -15.82 -10.91
CA GLY A 26 1.14 -16.41 -12.02
C GLY A 26 0.60 -15.42 -13.05
N VAL A 27 0.79 -14.11 -12.83
CA VAL A 27 0.35 -13.06 -13.78
C VAL A 27 1.48 -12.72 -14.75
N LYS A 28 1.24 -12.90 -16.05
CA LYS A 28 2.20 -12.54 -17.09
C LYS A 28 2.23 -11.02 -17.29
N LEU A 29 3.43 -10.48 -17.31
CA LEU A 29 3.67 -9.06 -17.55
C LEU A 29 3.99 -8.80 -19.02
N PRO A 30 3.46 -7.71 -19.63
CA PRO A 30 3.82 -7.34 -21.00
C PRO A 30 5.32 -7.08 -21.13
N ASP A 31 5.90 -7.39 -22.30
CA ASP A 31 7.27 -7.05 -22.62
C ASP A 31 7.40 -5.56 -22.96
N GLY A 32 8.61 -5.01 -22.71
CA GLY A 32 8.95 -3.64 -23.09
C GLY A 32 8.36 -2.54 -22.21
N MET A 33 7.75 -2.89 -21.08
CA MET A 33 7.26 -1.90 -20.13
C MET A 33 8.39 -1.10 -19.48
N ARG A 34 8.10 0.16 -19.20
CA ARG A 34 8.99 1.09 -18.50
C ARG A 34 8.60 1.25 -17.04
N GLU A 35 9.51 1.79 -16.25
CA GLU A 35 9.20 2.17 -14.88
C GLU A 35 8.03 3.16 -14.85
N ASN A 36 7.13 2.95 -13.91
CA ASN A 36 5.93 3.73 -13.70
C ASN A 36 4.90 3.69 -14.85
N GLU A 37 5.03 2.76 -15.79
CA GLU A 37 4.04 2.54 -16.83
C GLU A 37 2.81 1.81 -16.30
N ARG A 38 1.62 2.18 -16.79
CA ARG A 38 0.36 1.52 -16.41
C ARG A 38 0.27 0.13 -17.00
N PHE A 39 -0.22 -0.81 -16.22
CA PHE A 39 -0.71 -2.08 -16.75
C PHE A 39 -1.99 -1.85 -17.58
N PRO A 40 -2.26 -2.67 -18.60
CA PRO A 40 -3.53 -2.63 -19.34
C PRO A 40 -4.75 -2.77 -18.43
N GLU A 41 -4.62 -3.61 -17.39
CA GLU A 41 -5.57 -3.78 -16.30
C GLU A 41 -4.83 -3.96 -14.98
N PRO A 42 -5.40 -3.53 -13.84
CA PRO A 42 -4.79 -3.76 -12.54
C PRO A 42 -4.58 -5.25 -12.26
N ILE A 43 -3.37 -5.62 -11.88
CA ILE A 43 -2.99 -7.00 -11.56
C ILE A 43 -3.00 -7.23 -10.05
N ILE A 44 -3.33 -8.45 -9.64
CA ILE A 44 -3.28 -8.88 -8.23
C ILE A 44 -2.08 -9.80 -8.06
N THR A 45 -1.20 -9.45 -7.12
CA THR A 45 0.06 -10.15 -6.83
C THR A 45 0.13 -10.45 -5.34
N PRO A 46 -0.52 -11.52 -4.86
CA PRO A 46 -0.59 -11.82 -3.43
C PRO A 46 0.78 -12.17 -2.84
N THR A 47 0.90 -11.93 -1.52
CA THR A 47 2.04 -12.40 -0.74
C THR A 47 1.58 -13.23 0.44
N THR A 48 2.45 -14.11 0.91
CA THR A 48 2.28 -14.70 2.22
C THR A 48 2.44 -13.62 3.29
N LYS A 49 1.92 -13.86 4.48
CA LYS A 49 2.26 -13.07 5.67
C LYS A 49 3.17 -13.94 6.51
N ALA A 50 4.46 -13.59 6.53
CA ALA A 50 5.45 -14.34 7.28
C ALA A 50 5.43 -13.92 8.75
N ASP A 51 5.47 -14.88 9.67
CA ASP A 51 5.66 -14.61 11.10
C ASP A 51 7.10 -14.16 11.39
N GLU A 52 8.06 -14.67 10.58
CA GLU A 52 9.48 -14.28 10.62
C GLU A 52 10.03 -14.18 9.19
N GLY A 53 10.87 -13.17 8.93
CA GLY A 53 11.50 -12.97 7.63
C GLY A 53 10.75 -12.00 6.73
N HIS A 54 10.68 -12.30 5.43
CA HIS A 54 10.03 -11.46 4.44
C HIS A 54 8.84 -12.18 3.80
N ASP A 55 7.79 -11.41 3.53
CA ASP A 55 6.65 -11.87 2.75
C ASP A 55 7.11 -12.31 1.35
N MET A 56 6.60 -13.45 0.90
CA MET A 56 6.95 -14.02 -0.39
C MET A 56 5.76 -13.96 -1.35
N ASN A 57 6.08 -13.67 -2.61
CA ASN A 57 5.11 -13.77 -3.69
C ASN A 57 4.53 -15.19 -3.75
N ILE A 58 3.22 -15.30 -3.88
CA ILE A 58 2.50 -16.57 -3.99
C ILE A 58 1.36 -16.41 -5.00
N SER A 59 1.17 -17.40 -5.89
CA SER A 59 0.08 -17.36 -6.86
C SER A 59 -1.27 -17.77 -6.24
N LYS A 60 -2.36 -17.39 -6.89
CA LYS A 60 -3.72 -17.85 -6.56
C LYS A 60 -3.80 -19.37 -6.50
N GLU A 61 -3.21 -20.01 -7.48
CA GLU A 61 -3.19 -21.47 -7.63
C GLU A 61 -2.47 -22.13 -6.44
N GLU A 62 -1.33 -21.58 -6.03
CA GLU A 62 -0.58 -22.06 -4.88
C GLU A 62 -1.31 -21.83 -3.55
N ILE A 63 -1.96 -20.67 -3.37
CA ILE A 63 -2.76 -20.36 -2.19
C ILE A 63 -3.86 -21.40 -2.00
N ILE A 64 -4.57 -21.74 -3.08
CA ILE A 64 -5.65 -22.72 -3.07
C ILE A 64 -5.10 -24.14 -2.89
N ALA A 65 -4.05 -24.51 -3.65
CA ALA A 65 -3.46 -25.84 -3.59
C ALA A 65 -2.86 -26.17 -2.22
N GLN A 66 -2.29 -25.18 -1.54
CA GLN A 66 -1.76 -25.33 -0.18
C GLN A 66 -2.84 -25.24 0.90
N GLY A 67 -4.10 -24.98 0.54
CA GLY A 67 -5.20 -24.87 1.48
C GLY A 67 -5.12 -23.66 2.42
N ILE A 68 -4.36 -22.61 2.05
CA ILE A 68 -4.24 -21.38 2.84
C ILE A 68 -5.58 -20.64 2.84
N VAL A 69 -6.22 -20.56 1.66
CA VAL A 69 -7.56 -20.01 1.48
C VAL A 69 -8.33 -20.91 0.52
N SER A 70 -9.62 -21.16 0.77
CA SER A 70 -10.48 -21.91 -0.18
C SER A 70 -10.67 -21.13 -1.48
N ALA A 71 -10.99 -21.83 -2.57
CA ALA A 71 -11.24 -21.20 -3.88
C ALA A 71 -12.41 -20.19 -3.82
N GLU A 72 -13.46 -20.53 -3.03
CA GLU A 72 -14.64 -19.69 -2.82
C GLU A 72 -14.29 -18.41 -2.06
N ASP A 73 -13.54 -18.53 -0.95
CA ASP A 73 -13.12 -17.37 -0.17
C ASP A 73 -12.15 -16.49 -0.96
N TYR A 74 -11.22 -17.11 -1.73
CA TYR A 74 -10.32 -16.35 -2.59
C TYR A 74 -11.07 -15.53 -3.64
N ALA A 75 -12.10 -16.10 -4.26
CA ALA A 75 -12.93 -15.38 -5.22
C ALA A 75 -13.62 -14.14 -4.61
N VAL A 76 -14.08 -14.26 -3.35
CA VAL A 76 -14.65 -13.12 -2.61
C VAL A 76 -13.58 -12.07 -2.31
N MET A 77 -12.39 -12.48 -1.86
CA MET A 77 -11.26 -11.58 -1.59
C MET A 77 -10.83 -10.85 -2.87
N GLU A 78 -10.77 -11.56 -4.00
CA GLU A 78 -10.42 -10.97 -5.30
C GLU A 78 -11.45 -9.92 -5.75
N ASP A 79 -12.75 -10.23 -5.66
CA ASP A 79 -13.83 -9.28 -5.98
C ASP A 79 -13.75 -8.03 -5.08
N TYR A 80 -13.60 -8.20 -3.78
CA TYR A 80 -13.45 -7.09 -2.85
C TYR A 80 -12.22 -6.25 -3.17
N THR A 81 -11.07 -6.88 -3.40
CA THR A 81 -9.83 -6.21 -3.77
C THR A 81 -10.02 -5.30 -4.97
N ARG A 82 -10.60 -5.82 -6.06
CA ARG A 82 -10.84 -5.03 -7.28
C ARG A 82 -11.81 -3.88 -7.07
N ARG A 83 -12.91 -4.12 -6.38
CA ARG A 83 -13.95 -3.10 -6.14
C ARG A 83 -13.48 -2.00 -5.21
N ILE A 84 -12.78 -2.34 -4.12
CA ILE A 84 -12.24 -1.35 -3.18
C ILE A 84 -11.16 -0.52 -3.87
N PHE A 85 -10.29 -1.17 -4.65
CA PHE A 85 -9.25 -0.47 -5.40
C PHE A 85 -9.83 0.50 -6.44
N ALA A 86 -10.80 0.07 -7.23
CA ALA A 86 -11.48 0.93 -8.19
C ALA A 86 -12.12 2.14 -7.50
N ARG A 87 -12.78 1.93 -6.35
CA ARG A 87 -13.35 3.03 -5.56
C ARG A 87 -12.27 3.97 -5.03
N GLY A 88 -11.14 3.45 -4.56
CA GLY A 88 -9.99 4.25 -4.13
C GLY A 88 -9.42 5.10 -5.27
N GLN A 89 -9.30 4.52 -6.47
CA GLN A 89 -8.86 5.25 -7.66
C GLN A 89 -9.81 6.40 -8.05
N GLU A 90 -11.14 6.18 -7.97
CA GLU A 90 -12.13 7.23 -8.21
C GLU A 90 -12.00 8.40 -7.22
N ILE A 91 -11.77 8.09 -5.94
CA ILE A 91 -11.60 9.10 -4.90
C ILE A 91 -10.30 9.88 -5.13
N ALA A 92 -9.19 9.17 -5.34
CA ALA A 92 -7.89 9.77 -5.60
C ALA A 92 -7.91 10.69 -6.84
N ALA A 93 -8.54 10.24 -7.93
CA ALA A 93 -8.64 11.01 -9.16
C ALA A 93 -9.35 12.36 -8.99
N LYS A 94 -10.38 12.43 -8.13
CA LYS A 94 -11.08 13.69 -7.81
C LYS A 94 -10.18 14.70 -7.10
N GLN A 95 -9.11 14.21 -6.49
CA GLN A 95 -8.12 14.99 -5.76
C GLN A 95 -6.82 15.23 -6.55
N GLY A 96 -6.83 14.91 -7.85
CA GLY A 96 -5.64 15.04 -8.68
C GLY A 96 -4.54 14.02 -8.37
N LEU A 97 -4.90 12.90 -7.75
CA LEU A 97 -3.98 11.82 -7.39
C LEU A 97 -4.29 10.54 -8.17
N ILE A 98 -3.28 9.69 -8.28
CA ILE A 98 -3.37 8.34 -8.84
C ILE A 98 -3.08 7.37 -7.71
N LEU A 99 -4.05 6.53 -7.33
CA LEU A 99 -3.78 5.36 -6.48
C LEU A 99 -3.09 4.29 -7.35
N VAL A 100 -1.81 4.09 -7.08
CA VAL A 100 -0.90 3.26 -7.88
C VAL A 100 -1.03 1.79 -7.56
N ASP A 101 -0.87 1.47 -6.30
CA ASP A 101 -1.02 0.14 -5.73
C ASP A 101 -1.39 0.22 -4.25
N THR A 102 -1.86 -0.88 -3.74
CA THR A 102 -2.19 -1.03 -2.31
C THR A 102 -2.21 -2.49 -1.92
N LYS A 103 -2.13 -2.75 -0.62
CA LYS A 103 -2.36 -4.07 -0.02
C LYS A 103 -3.66 -4.06 0.78
N TYR A 104 -4.35 -5.20 0.77
CA TYR A 104 -5.51 -5.45 1.61
C TYR A 104 -5.33 -6.74 2.39
N GLU A 105 -5.84 -6.75 3.60
CA GLU A 105 -5.93 -7.94 4.43
C GLU A 105 -7.39 -8.34 4.67
N PHE A 106 -7.63 -9.63 4.76
CA PHE A 106 -8.97 -10.17 4.96
C PHE A 106 -8.98 -11.17 6.11
N GLY A 107 -10.05 -11.12 6.89
CA GLY A 107 -10.35 -12.08 7.93
C GLY A 107 -11.66 -12.79 7.66
N LYS A 108 -11.86 -13.98 8.26
CA LYS A 108 -13.10 -14.74 8.17
C LYS A 108 -13.73 -14.90 9.55
N ARG A 109 -15.01 -14.55 9.67
CA ARG A 109 -15.80 -14.74 10.88
C ARG A 109 -17.19 -15.25 10.51
N ASP A 110 -17.65 -16.31 11.17
CA ASP A 110 -18.96 -16.90 10.96
C ASP A 110 -19.24 -17.23 9.47
N GLY A 111 -18.22 -17.77 8.78
CA GLY A 111 -18.30 -18.14 7.38
C GLY A 111 -18.24 -16.96 6.38
N LYS A 112 -18.14 -15.72 6.85
CA LYS A 112 -18.13 -14.52 6.04
C LYS A 112 -16.74 -13.88 6.01
N VAL A 113 -16.30 -13.44 4.82
CA VAL A 113 -15.06 -12.71 4.61
C VAL A 113 -15.28 -11.23 4.89
N TYR A 114 -14.36 -10.65 5.65
CA TYR A 114 -14.33 -9.22 6.01
C TYR A 114 -12.99 -8.62 5.59
N LEU A 115 -13.03 -7.37 5.15
CA LEU A 115 -11.84 -6.54 5.06
C LEU A 115 -11.38 -6.18 6.47
N ILE A 116 -10.11 -6.37 6.75
CA ILE A 116 -9.47 -6.01 8.02
C ILE A 116 -8.22 -5.17 7.74
N ASP A 117 -7.61 -4.65 8.80
CA ASP A 117 -6.45 -3.78 8.73
C ASP A 117 -6.74 -2.43 8.03
N GLU A 118 -5.69 -1.68 7.74
CA GLU A 118 -5.76 -0.37 7.11
C GLU A 118 -6.06 -0.42 5.61
N ILE A 119 -6.70 0.61 5.09
CA ILE A 119 -6.92 0.77 3.65
C ILE A 119 -6.50 2.16 3.18
N HIS A 120 -5.79 2.21 2.06
CA HIS A 120 -5.45 3.43 1.32
C HIS A 120 -4.67 4.47 2.14
N THR A 121 -4.00 4.05 3.21
CA THR A 121 -3.10 4.89 3.98
C THR A 121 -1.75 5.06 3.24
N PRO A 122 -0.93 6.04 3.61
CA PRO A 122 0.41 6.19 3.04
C PRO A 122 1.31 4.98 3.26
N ASP A 123 0.99 4.16 4.26
CA ASP A 123 1.75 2.97 4.64
C ASP A 123 1.37 1.76 3.80
N SER A 124 0.07 1.57 3.55
CA SER A 124 -0.46 0.46 2.74
C SER A 124 -0.44 0.73 1.23
N SER A 125 -0.32 1.99 0.81
CA SER A 125 -0.60 2.42 -0.57
C SER A 125 0.45 3.38 -1.11
N ARG A 126 0.60 3.39 -2.46
CA ARG A 126 1.34 4.43 -3.17
C ARG A 126 0.39 5.34 -3.91
N TYR A 127 0.70 6.63 -3.87
CA TYR A 127 0.02 7.64 -4.66
C TYR A 127 1.03 8.43 -5.49
N PHE A 128 0.63 8.74 -6.72
CA PHE A 128 1.33 9.69 -7.57
C PHE A 128 0.44 10.90 -7.80
N TYR A 129 1.05 12.07 -8.04
CA TYR A 129 0.31 13.19 -8.60
C TYR A 129 -0.11 12.86 -10.03
N ALA A 130 -1.35 13.21 -10.39
CA ALA A 130 -1.83 13.02 -11.76
C ALA A 130 -1.19 14.01 -12.72
N ASP A 131 -0.89 15.22 -12.23
CA ASP A 131 -0.19 16.26 -13.01
C ASP A 131 1.24 15.82 -13.34
N GLY A 132 1.58 15.92 -14.62
CA GLY A 132 2.90 15.52 -15.14
C GLY A 132 3.13 14.01 -15.28
N TYR A 133 2.24 13.16 -14.75
CA TYR A 133 2.44 11.71 -14.79
C TYR A 133 2.46 11.16 -16.22
N GLU A 134 1.45 11.51 -17.05
CA GLU A 134 1.32 10.97 -18.42
C GLU A 134 2.42 11.45 -19.36
N GLU A 135 3.01 12.61 -19.10
CA GLU A 135 4.05 13.20 -19.96
C GLU A 135 5.44 12.67 -19.68
N LYS A 136 5.75 12.39 -18.43
CA LYS A 136 7.12 12.11 -17.98
C LYS A 136 7.27 10.85 -17.15
N PHE A 137 6.16 10.22 -16.75
CA PHE A 137 6.13 9.22 -15.69
C PHE A 137 6.81 9.72 -14.41
N GLU A 138 6.83 11.05 -14.23
CA GLU A 138 7.40 11.67 -13.04
C GLU A 138 6.50 11.37 -11.85
N LYS A 139 7.13 10.87 -10.84
CA LYS A 139 6.51 10.52 -9.58
C LYS A 139 6.76 11.65 -8.56
N GLY A 140 5.74 12.44 -8.28
CA GLY A 140 5.63 12.97 -6.95
C GLY A 140 5.03 11.86 -6.08
N GLN A 141 5.82 11.16 -5.28
CA GLN A 141 5.29 10.08 -4.46
C GLN A 141 4.87 10.59 -3.08
N LEU A 142 3.63 10.25 -2.71
CA LEU A 142 3.09 10.41 -1.37
C LEU A 142 2.95 9.04 -0.72
N SER A 143 4.06 8.43 -0.30
CA SER A 143 4.09 7.10 0.31
C SER A 143 5.41 6.88 1.05
N LYS A 144 5.49 5.81 1.84
CA LYS A 144 6.71 5.40 2.55
C LYS A 144 7.91 5.04 1.64
N GLU A 145 7.70 4.91 0.33
CA GLU A 145 8.79 4.58 -0.60
C GLU A 145 9.89 5.64 -0.60
N PHE A 146 9.57 6.91 -0.29
CA PHE A 146 10.59 7.94 -0.22
C PHE A 146 11.52 7.74 1.01
N VAL A 147 11.01 7.24 2.13
CA VAL A 147 11.84 6.85 3.28
C VAL A 147 12.77 5.71 2.88
N ARG A 148 12.25 4.74 2.13
CA ARG A 148 13.06 3.62 1.62
C ARG A 148 14.16 4.11 0.68
N GLN A 149 13.85 5.04 -0.24
CA GLN A 149 14.86 5.62 -1.13
C GLN A 149 15.95 6.35 -0.35
N TRP A 150 15.56 7.15 0.63
CA TRP A 150 16.51 7.82 1.51
C TRP A 150 17.42 6.84 2.25
N LEU A 151 16.87 5.74 2.77
CA LEU A 151 17.66 4.68 3.43
C LEU A 151 18.65 4.04 2.47
N ILE A 152 18.22 3.73 1.24
CA ILE A 152 19.09 3.16 0.19
C ILE A 152 20.23 4.14 -0.16
N GLU A 153 19.95 5.44 -0.31
CA GLU A 153 20.93 6.48 -0.57
C GLU A 153 21.96 6.62 0.56
N HIS A 154 21.55 6.26 1.79
CA HIS A 154 22.42 6.20 2.97
C HIS A 154 23.01 4.80 3.19
N ASN A 155 23.00 3.92 2.17
CA ASN A 155 23.55 2.56 2.19
C ASN A 155 22.94 1.64 3.26
N PHE A 156 21.67 1.84 3.57
CA PHE A 156 20.94 1.00 4.51
C PHE A 156 19.80 0.24 3.81
N MET A 157 19.89 -1.09 3.81
CA MET A 157 18.89 -2.00 3.25
C MET A 157 18.40 -3.04 4.26
N ASN A 158 18.70 -2.82 5.54
CA ASN A 158 18.41 -3.74 6.64
C ASN A 158 19.12 -5.11 6.49
N GLU A 159 20.33 -5.11 5.92
CA GLU A 159 21.16 -6.31 5.80
C GLU A 159 22.08 -6.47 7.02
N PRO A 160 22.50 -7.70 7.35
CA PRO A 160 23.42 -7.94 8.45
C PRO A 160 24.72 -7.13 8.32
N GLY A 161 25.08 -6.42 9.38
CA GLY A 161 26.31 -5.61 9.43
C GLY A 161 26.17 -4.17 8.97
N GLN A 162 24.99 -3.78 8.50
CA GLN A 162 24.70 -2.37 8.20
C GLN A 162 24.32 -1.62 9.47
N THR A 163 24.67 -0.33 9.51
CA THR A 163 24.28 0.57 10.60
C THR A 163 23.16 1.48 10.11
N MET A 164 22.08 1.58 10.87
CA MET A 164 20.99 2.50 10.60
C MET A 164 21.52 3.93 10.57
N PRO A 165 21.28 4.71 9.51
CA PRO A 165 21.63 6.12 9.47
C PRO A 165 20.86 6.91 10.55
N GLU A 166 21.47 7.98 11.03
CA GLU A 166 20.79 8.89 11.96
C GLU A 166 19.63 9.59 11.27
N ILE A 167 18.45 9.44 11.84
CA ILE A 167 17.25 10.15 11.38
C ILE A 167 17.20 11.48 12.17
N THR A 168 17.49 12.57 11.48
CA THR A 168 17.42 13.91 12.10
C THR A 168 15.98 14.36 12.32
N ASP A 169 15.76 15.28 13.24
CA ASP A 169 14.42 15.84 13.50
C ASP A 169 13.85 16.50 12.25
N GLU A 170 14.68 17.21 11.46
CA GLU A 170 14.26 17.83 10.21
C GLU A 170 13.80 16.79 9.18
N TYR A 171 14.48 15.64 9.11
CA TYR A 171 14.07 14.58 8.22
C TYR A 171 12.76 13.94 8.70
N ALA A 172 12.63 13.67 9.99
CA ALA A 172 11.39 13.14 10.58
C ALA A 172 10.20 14.08 10.33
N GLU A 173 10.41 15.40 10.47
CA GLU A 173 9.38 16.41 10.16
C GLU A 173 9.00 16.37 8.66
N SER A 174 9.97 16.26 7.76
CA SER A 174 9.71 16.16 6.33
C SER A 174 8.90 14.91 5.95
N VAL A 175 9.09 13.80 6.68
CA VAL A 175 8.27 12.58 6.55
C VAL A 175 6.84 12.86 7.00
N SER A 176 6.69 13.45 8.18
CA SER A 176 5.38 13.80 8.74
C SER A 176 4.60 14.73 7.80
N ASP A 177 5.24 15.75 7.26
CA ASP A 177 4.60 16.69 6.34
C ASP A 177 4.07 16.02 5.08
N ARG A 178 4.75 15.00 4.54
CA ARG A 178 4.24 14.22 3.39
C ARG A 178 3.02 13.38 3.73
N TYR A 179 2.96 12.81 4.92
CA TYR A 179 1.79 12.08 5.39
C TYR A 179 0.60 13.01 5.60
N ILE A 180 0.84 14.19 6.16
CA ILE A 180 -0.17 15.25 6.31
C ILE A 180 -0.65 15.74 4.95
N GLU A 181 0.26 15.97 4.00
CA GLU A 181 -0.07 16.36 2.63
C GLU A 181 -1.03 15.36 1.97
N LEU A 182 -0.73 14.04 2.07
CA LEU A 182 -1.64 13.02 1.55
C LEU A 182 -2.99 13.04 2.25
N TYR A 183 -3.02 13.17 3.58
CA TYR A 183 -4.25 13.27 4.34
C TYR A 183 -5.12 14.44 3.84
N GLU A 184 -4.54 15.63 3.75
CA GLU A 184 -5.23 16.84 3.29
C GLU A 184 -5.73 16.71 1.84
N HIS A 185 -4.94 16.09 0.96
CA HIS A 185 -5.37 15.84 -0.42
C HIS A 185 -6.54 14.87 -0.49
N ILE A 186 -6.46 13.72 0.18
CA ILE A 186 -7.49 12.67 0.08
C ILE A 186 -8.79 13.04 0.77
N THR A 187 -8.71 13.68 1.94
CA THR A 187 -9.90 14.04 2.73
C THR A 187 -10.50 15.38 2.32
N GLY A 188 -9.65 16.28 1.79
CA GLY A 188 -10.02 17.69 1.58
C GLY A 188 -10.07 18.49 2.87
N GLU A 189 -9.65 17.92 3.99
CA GLU A 189 -9.64 18.53 5.32
C GLU A 189 -8.23 18.97 5.69
N LYS A 190 -8.11 20.08 6.43
CA LYS A 190 -6.83 20.50 6.98
C LYS A 190 -6.46 19.66 8.19
N PHE A 191 -5.23 19.21 8.23
CA PHE A 191 -4.70 18.49 9.39
C PHE A 191 -4.49 19.46 10.55
N ASP A 192 -5.04 19.14 11.71
CA ASP A 192 -4.91 19.97 12.90
C ASP A 192 -3.74 19.49 13.77
N LYS A 193 -2.58 20.09 13.57
CA LYS A 193 -1.38 19.79 14.38
C LYS A 193 -1.60 20.16 15.87
N ALA A 194 -2.44 21.12 16.21
CA ALA A 194 -2.70 21.49 17.60
C ALA A 194 -3.52 20.42 18.35
N ALA A 195 -4.25 19.56 17.63
CA ALA A 195 -4.92 18.41 18.25
C ALA A 195 -3.94 17.34 18.76
N GLU A 196 -2.65 17.44 18.44
CA GLU A 196 -1.60 16.54 18.93
C GLU A 196 -1.13 16.90 20.36
N GLU A 197 -1.48 18.09 20.86
CA GLU A 197 -1.17 18.47 22.24
C GLU A 197 -1.98 17.64 23.24
N GLY A 198 -1.30 16.97 24.16
CA GLY A 198 -1.89 16.17 25.23
C GLY A 198 -1.67 14.67 25.12
N ASP A 199 -2.41 13.90 25.90
CA ASP A 199 -2.33 12.44 25.92
C ASP A 199 -3.08 11.85 24.72
N ILE A 200 -2.32 11.52 23.66
CA ILE A 200 -2.85 10.92 22.42
C ILE A 200 -3.52 9.58 22.71
N ALA A 201 -2.95 8.75 23.61
CA ALA A 201 -3.51 7.45 23.95
C ALA A 201 -4.89 7.59 24.61
N ALA A 202 -5.04 8.50 25.58
CA ALA A 202 -6.33 8.77 26.22
C ALA A 202 -7.37 9.30 25.24
N ARG A 203 -6.96 10.13 24.28
CA ARG A 203 -7.85 10.62 23.21
C ARG A 203 -8.34 9.50 22.31
N ILE A 204 -7.44 8.60 21.87
CA ILE A 204 -7.80 7.44 21.06
C ILE A 204 -8.76 6.53 21.82
N GLU A 205 -8.46 6.19 23.07
CA GLU A 205 -9.31 5.35 23.91
C GLU A 205 -10.72 5.94 24.07
N LYS A 206 -10.81 7.23 24.33
CA LYS A 206 -12.09 7.95 24.43
C LYS A 206 -12.88 7.84 23.13
N ASN A 207 -12.27 8.21 22.00
CA ASN A 207 -12.96 8.24 20.70
C ASN A 207 -13.44 6.85 20.28
N VAL A 208 -12.61 5.81 20.46
CA VAL A 208 -12.99 4.42 20.18
C VAL A 208 -14.12 3.97 21.10
N SER A 209 -14.04 4.27 22.39
CA SER A 209 -15.08 3.89 23.36
C SER A 209 -16.43 4.55 23.05
N GLU A 210 -16.42 5.84 22.71
CA GLU A 210 -17.62 6.59 22.32
C GLU A 210 -18.24 6.01 21.03
N TRP A 211 -17.40 5.71 20.03
CA TRP A 211 -17.88 5.11 18.79
C TRP A 211 -18.50 3.73 19.02
N LEU A 212 -17.83 2.85 19.78
CA LEU A 212 -18.36 1.53 20.11
C LEU A 212 -19.67 1.61 20.92
N ALA A 213 -19.81 2.60 21.79
CA ALA A 213 -21.06 2.80 22.53
C ALA A 213 -22.23 3.21 21.63
N ALA A 214 -21.96 4.01 20.59
CA ALA A 214 -22.96 4.48 19.64
C ALA A 214 -23.35 3.43 18.58
N HIS A 215 -22.54 2.38 18.37
CA HIS A 215 -22.72 1.38 17.30
C HIS A 215 -22.90 -0.06 17.84
N LYS A 216 -23.49 -0.19 19.04
CA LYS A 216 -23.86 -1.50 19.63
C LYS A 216 -25.11 -2.08 18.99
#